data_dfe902b6d757b000204402161aa5d4b6
#
_entry.id   dfe902b6d757b000204402161aa5d4b6
#
_cell.length_a   1.000
_cell.length_b   1.000
_cell.length_c   1.000
_cell.angle_alpha   90.00
_cell.angle_beta   90.00
_cell.angle_gamma   90.00
#
_symmetry.space_group_name_H-M   'P 1'
#
loop_
_entity.id
_entity.type
_entity.pdbx_description
1 polymer ?
#
loop_
_entity_poly.entity_id
_entity_poly.type
_entity_poly.pdbx_seq_one_letter_code
_entity_poly.pdbx_strand_id
1 'polypeptide(L)'
;MRAMYDPLFVIDNNETRYYMAENYNVSEDGLTITVKLKDNIWHDGEPINADDLVFDFDFMWNEKLKSATGINGEKINCEKVDDLTVKLTLPQPSASYLSTLGNFKMFPEHRYNNGEPFRTTLENEKGIGSGPYKLVSWTKGSTIELERFDEYYRGKPNFDKVIFQVAPEATTQEVAFQKGELGMIEVSDSLKYEKYKADENCNVYSFPDNRVSYFTFNANSEKMQDIELRKAFTYALDRAALYQAAAGDENLAVEHASVYGPQTEGFDENFISYPHDEAKAKELFEKLGATNQTYKLICDKSHLYLEDIAVAVQSQLAKYGIKVEVTAMDSQGFNNTFFYTTEGDWDLAVNVYPAKTDPNSIAFMYKKGGFLTKNLFASDEALALFNEGDATLDKEKRMEIYKKLQDQIINDYCVYPVLTSRACIVTPKNIRGVDDIKKIPLFEDYMKIFMVE
;
A
#
# COMPACT_ATOMS: atom_id res chain seq x y z
N MET A 1 -8.71 -10.64 3.01
CA MET A 1 -9.98 -9.87 2.90
C MET A 1 -10.65 -9.98 1.53
N ARG A 2 -9.92 -10.00 0.40
CA ARG A 2 -10.50 -10.12 -0.95
C ARG A 2 -11.25 -11.43 -1.20
N ALA A 3 -10.90 -12.51 -0.49
CA ALA A 3 -11.65 -13.75 -0.57
C ALA A 3 -13.08 -13.65 -0.03
N MET A 4 -13.33 -12.72 0.91
CA MET A 4 -14.61 -12.57 1.62
C MET A 4 -15.40 -11.33 1.20
N TYR A 5 -14.74 -10.28 0.69
CA TYR A 5 -15.36 -8.99 0.39
C TYR A 5 -14.95 -8.51 -0.99
N ASP A 6 -15.88 -8.37 -1.89
CA ASP A 6 -15.64 -7.74 -3.17
C ASP A 6 -15.63 -6.22 -3.05
N PRO A 7 -14.81 -5.53 -3.85
CA PRO A 7 -14.91 -4.09 -4.02
C PRO A 7 -16.07 -3.72 -4.95
N LEU A 8 -16.37 -2.44 -5.05
CA LEU A 8 -17.30 -1.97 -6.09
C LEU A 8 -16.72 -2.21 -7.49
N PHE A 9 -15.50 -1.78 -7.71
CA PHE A 9 -14.73 -1.99 -8.95
C PHE A 9 -13.24 -1.76 -8.67
N VAL A 10 -12.38 -2.11 -9.63
CA VAL A 10 -10.93 -1.83 -9.57
C VAL A 10 -10.52 -1.14 -10.86
N ILE A 11 -9.83 -0.01 -10.72
CA ILE A 11 -9.22 0.71 -11.85
C ILE A 11 -7.73 0.36 -11.88
N ASP A 12 -7.27 -0.16 -13.02
CA ASP A 12 -5.90 -0.56 -13.26
C ASP A 12 -5.50 -0.22 -14.71
N ASN A 13 -4.49 0.62 -14.89
CA ASN A 13 -3.98 1.01 -16.21
C ASN A 13 -5.07 1.39 -17.25
N ASN A 14 -6.05 2.20 -16.83
CA ASN A 14 -7.22 2.62 -17.62
C ASN A 14 -8.28 1.53 -17.89
N GLU A 15 -8.11 0.34 -17.36
CA GLU A 15 -9.13 -0.69 -17.38
C GLU A 15 -9.94 -0.65 -16.08
N THR A 16 -11.27 -0.66 -16.18
CA THR A 16 -12.15 -0.80 -15.02
C THR A 16 -12.68 -2.22 -14.99
N ARG A 17 -12.37 -2.95 -13.92
CA ARG A 17 -12.94 -4.28 -13.63
C ARG A 17 -14.04 -4.13 -12.61
N TYR A 18 -15.27 -4.45 -13.01
CA TYR A 18 -16.46 -4.30 -12.19
C TYR A 18 -16.70 -5.56 -11.35
N TYR A 19 -16.86 -5.36 -10.03
CA TYR A 19 -17.23 -6.39 -9.05
C TYR A 19 -18.67 -6.17 -8.57
N MET A 20 -18.87 -5.54 -7.41
CA MET A 20 -20.20 -5.25 -6.88
C MET A 20 -20.97 -4.21 -7.70
N ALA A 21 -20.28 -3.25 -8.31
CA ALA A 21 -20.90 -2.33 -9.25
C ALA A 21 -21.09 -2.96 -10.62
N GLU A 22 -22.19 -2.64 -11.28
CA GLU A 22 -22.45 -2.92 -12.69
C GLU A 22 -21.75 -1.87 -13.57
N ASN A 23 -21.87 -0.60 -13.18
CA ASN A 23 -21.22 0.53 -13.82
C ASN A 23 -21.17 1.74 -12.86
N TYR A 24 -20.46 2.76 -13.29
CA TYR A 24 -20.54 4.10 -12.69
C TYR A 24 -20.53 5.18 -13.78
N ASN A 25 -21.02 6.37 -13.43
CA ASN A 25 -20.94 7.56 -14.27
C ASN A 25 -20.49 8.76 -13.44
N VAL A 26 -19.63 9.61 -14.01
CA VAL A 26 -19.15 10.85 -13.40
C VAL A 26 -19.69 12.02 -14.20
N SER A 27 -20.23 13.05 -13.51
CA SER A 27 -20.68 14.27 -14.16
C SER A 27 -19.50 15.05 -14.75
N GLU A 28 -19.76 15.90 -15.74
CA GLU A 28 -18.74 16.71 -16.44
C GLU A 28 -17.95 17.62 -15.49
N ASP A 29 -18.60 18.12 -14.43
CA ASP A 29 -17.97 18.94 -13.38
C ASP A 29 -17.21 18.13 -12.33
N GLY A 30 -17.27 16.79 -12.38
CA GLY A 30 -16.62 15.88 -11.44
C GLY A 30 -17.21 15.89 -10.04
N LEU A 31 -18.36 16.52 -9.80
CA LEU A 31 -18.97 16.67 -8.49
C LEU A 31 -19.98 15.58 -8.16
N THR A 32 -20.46 14.85 -9.16
CA THR A 32 -21.45 13.77 -8.96
C THR A 32 -20.95 12.46 -9.54
N ILE A 33 -21.03 11.41 -8.74
CA ILE A 33 -20.77 10.03 -9.18
C ILE A 33 -22.03 9.21 -8.93
N THR A 34 -22.58 8.61 -9.99
CA THR A 34 -23.69 7.65 -9.89
C THR A 34 -23.11 6.25 -9.99
N VAL A 35 -23.43 5.38 -9.06
CA VAL A 35 -23.00 3.96 -9.05
C VAL A 35 -24.23 3.08 -9.10
N LYS A 36 -24.26 2.15 -10.06
CA LYS A 36 -25.26 1.11 -10.14
C LYS A 36 -24.66 -0.20 -9.63
N LEU A 37 -25.29 -0.79 -8.63
CA LEU A 37 -24.92 -2.10 -8.07
C LEU A 37 -25.47 -3.24 -8.94
N LYS A 38 -24.82 -4.39 -8.87
CA LYS A 38 -25.35 -5.65 -9.39
C LYS A 38 -26.35 -6.23 -8.39
N ASP A 39 -27.34 -6.93 -8.91
CA ASP A 39 -28.21 -7.79 -8.09
C ASP A 39 -27.37 -8.93 -7.49
N ASN A 40 -27.29 -8.97 -6.18
CA ASN A 40 -26.44 -9.89 -5.42
C ASN A 40 -26.92 -10.05 -3.98
N ILE A 41 -26.38 -11.04 -3.27
CA ILE A 41 -26.70 -11.33 -1.87
C ILE A 41 -25.44 -11.37 -1.00
N TRP A 42 -25.63 -11.06 0.29
CA TRP A 42 -24.64 -11.29 1.32
C TRP A 42 -24.43 -12.78 1.61
N HIS A 43 -23.37 -13.14 2.32
CA HIS A 43 -23.09 -14.54 2.71
C HIS A 43 -24.20 -15.19 3.57
N ASP A 44 -25.06 -14.40 4.22
CA ASP A 44 -26.19 -14.86 5.00
C ASP A 44 -27.53 -14.89 4.21
N GLY A 45 -27.47 -14.56 2.91
CA GLY A 45 -28.61 -14.66 1.99
C GLY A 45 -29.47 -13.41 1.85
N GLU A 46 -29.19 -12.35 2.66
CA GLU A 46 -29.90 -11.08 2.52
C GLU A 46 -29.45 -10.32 1.25
N PRO A 47 -30.35 -9.60 0.57
CA PRO A 47 -30.02 -8.87 -0.65
C PRO A 47 -29.05 -7.71 -0.37
N ILE A 48 -28.15 -7.47 -1.32
CA ILE A 48 -27.26 -6.29 -1.32
C ILE A 48 -27.94 -5.21 -2.14
N ASN A 49 -28.08 -4.02 -1.55
CA ASN A 49 -28.81 -2.94 -2.20
C ASN A 49 -28.21 -1.56 -1.90
N ALA A 50 -28.85 -0.51 -2.42
CA ALA A 50 -28.41 0.88 -2.27
C ALA A 50 -28.43 1.36 -0.82
N ASP A 51 -29.33 0.82 0.03
CA ASP A 51 -29.42 1.21 1.43
C ASP A 51 -28.16 0.81 2.19
N ASP A 52 -27.55 -0.36 1.89
CA ASP A 52 -26.26 -0.76 2.46
C ASP A 52 -25.16 0.28 2.18
N LEU A 53 -25.06 0.77 0.93
CA LEU A 53 -24.01 1.73 0.58
C LEU A 53 -24.27 3.12 1.18
N VAL A 54 -25.53 3.56 1.25
CA VAL A 54 -25.91 4.81 1.95
C VAL A 54 -25.59 4.70 3.43
N PHE A 55 -25.95 3.60 4.06
CA PHE A 55 -25.63 3.31 5.45
C PHE A 55 -24.11 3.36 5.68
N ASP A 56 -23.32 2.69 4.85
CA ASP A 56 -21.87 2.61 4.98
C ASP A 56 -21.21 3.99 4.98
N PHE A 57 -21.63 4.88 4.08
CA PHE A 57 -21.08 6.24 3.99
C PHE A 57 -21.35 7.04 5.26
N ASP A 58 -22.55 6.97 5.81
CA ASP A 58 -22.92 7.66 7.03
C ASP A 58 -22.25 7.04 8.25
N PHE A 59 -22.26 5.72 8.35
CA PHE A 59 -21.69 4.98 9.45
C PHE A 59 -20.17 5.20 9.56
N MET A 60 -19.43 5.02 8.46
CA MET A 60 -17.99 5.22 8.46
C MET A 60 -17.59 6.67 8.72
N TRP A 61 -18.37 7.64 8.23
CA TRP A 61 -18.15 9.05 8.55
C TRP A 61 -18.29 9.32 10.05
N ASN A 62 -19.34 8.80 10.69
CA ASN A 62 -19.61 8.97 12.11
C ASN A 62 -18.56 8.26 12.97
N GLU A 63 -18.07 7.10 12.53
CA GLU A 63 -16.96 6.35 13.16
C GLU A 63 -15.58 6.98 12.93
N LYS A 64 -15.50 8.14 12.29
CA LYS A 64 -14.26 8.85 11.94
C LYS A 64 -13.32 8.09 10.98
N LEU A 65 -13.87 7.15 10.21
CA LEU A 65 -13.19 6.43 9.15
C LEU A 65 -13.34 7.17 7.81
N LYS A 66 -12.87 8.40 7.75
CA LYS A 66 -13.21 9.39 6.72
C LYS A 66 -12.49 9.25 5.39
N SER A 67 -11.51 8.35 5.27
CA SER A 67 -10.66 8.25 4.07
C SER A 67 -11.41 7.85 2.79
N ALA A 68 -12.52 7.10 2.93
CA ALA A 68 -13.34 6.68 1.80
C ALA A 68 -14.66 7.49 1.68
N THR A 69 -15.08 8.17 2.73
CA THR A 69 -16.38 8.84 2.82
C THR A 69 -16.27 10.37 2.89
N GLY A 70 -15.07 10.89 2.64
CA GLY A 70 -14.81 12.33 2.62
C GLY A 70 -13.63 12.72 1.75
N ILE A 71 -13.59 13.99 1.36
CA ILE A 71 -12.49 14.63 0.62
C ILE A 71 -12.07 15.88 1.38
N ASN A 72 -10.78 16.02 1.67
CA ASN A 72 -10.20 17.16 2.39
C ASN A 72 -10.92 17.52 3.71
N GLY A 73 -11.46 16.51 4.42
CA GLY A 73 -12.15 16.68 5.71
C GLY A 73 -13.64 16.99 5.60
N GLU A 74 -14.17 17.13 4.40
CA GLU A 74 -15.60 17.35 4.13
C GLU A 74 -16.27 16.04 3.72
N LYS A 75 -17.51 15.84 4.18
CA LYS A 75 -18.31 14.63 3.94
C LYS A 75 -18.76 14.54 2.49
N ILE A 76 -18.68 13.36 1.91
CA ILE A 76 -19.37 13.01 0.66
C ILE A 76 -20.80 12.62 1.01
N ASN A 77 -21.78 13.23 0.34
CA ASN A 77 -23.18 12.86 0.50
C ASN A 77 -23.49 11.66 -0.40
N CYS A 78 -24.08 10.60 0.16
CA CYS A 78 -24.51 9.39 -0.55
C CYS A 78 -26.04 9.28 -0.43
N GLU A 79 -26.75 9.26 -1.55
CA GLU A 79 -28.21 9.23 -1.61
C GLU A 79 -28.67 8.07 -2.47
N LYS A 80 -29.72 7.37 -2.01
CA LYS A 80 -30.40 6.35 -2.78
C LYS A 80 -31.17 7.00 -3.94
N VAL A 81 -31.00 6.47 -5.16
CA VAL A 81 -31.79 6.84 -6.35
C VAL A 81 -32.88 5.81 -6.61
N ASP A 82 -32.50 4.53 -6.55
CA ASP A 82 -33.40 3.37 -6.59
C ASP A 82 -32.78 2.21 -5.79
N ASP A 83 -33.34 1.02 -5.83
CA ASP A 83 -32.91 -0.10 -4.99
C ASP A 83 -31.48 -0.57 -5.28
N LEU A 84 -30.94 -0.31 -6.45
CA LEU A 84 -29.58 -0.69 -6.84
C LEU A 84 -28.70 0.51 -7.25
N THR A 85 -29.21 1.73 -7.17
CA THR A 85 -28.49 2.90 -7.66
C THR A 85 -28.34 3.95 -6.56
N VAL A 86 -27.09 4.40 -6.35
CA VAL A 86 -26.77 5.52 -5.47
C VAL A 86 -26.17 6.68 -6.25
N LYS A 87 -26.36 7.90 -5.73
CA LYS A 87 -25.73 9.13 -6.18
C LYS A 87 -24.83 9.65 -5.06
N LEU A 88 -23.57 9.84 -5.37
CA LEU A 88 -22.58 10.47 -4.52
C LEU A 88 -22.38 11.92 -4.95
N THR A 89 -22.49 12.86 -4.01
CA THR A 89 -22.16 14.27 -4.24
C THR A 89 -20.89 14.61 -3.49
N LEU A 90 -19.86 14.98 -4.23
CA LEU A 90 -18.54 15.31 -3.74
C LEU A 90 -18.48 16.79 -3.34
N PRO A 91 -17.77 17.16 -2.26
CA PRO A 91 -17.59 18.56 -1.87
C PRO A 91 -16.72 19.35 -2.86
N GLN A 92 -15.86 18.64 -3.59
CA GLN A 92 -15.01 19.17 -4.66
C GLN A 92 -14.65 18.07 -5.66
N PRO A 93 -14.25 18.40 -6.90
CA PRO A 93 -13.76 17.39 -7.83
C PRO A 93 -12.52 16.69 -7.28
N SER A 94 -12.45 15.37 -7.48
CA SER A 94 -11.29 14.57 -7.08
C SER A 94 -11.14 13.39 -8.04
N ALA A 95 -10.12 13.46 -8.89
CA ALA A 95 -9.83 12.42 -9.87
C ALA A 95 -9.35 11.13 -9.18
N SER A 96 -8.64 11.22 -8.05
CA SER A 96 -8.17 10.07 -7.28
C SER A 96 -9.30 9.36 -6.53
N TYR A 97 -10.43 10.03 -6.30
CA TYR A 97 -11.52 9.47 -5.51
C TYR A 97 -12.14 8.24 -6.17
N LEU A 98 -12.18 8.19 -7.51
CA LEU A 98 -12.68 7.01 -8.22
C LEU A 98 -11.94 5.72 -7.84
N SER A 99 -10.63 5.78 -7.71
CA SER A 99 -9.83 4.63 -7.26
C SER A 99 -10.14 4.26 -5.80
N THR A 100 -10.41 5.23 -4.96
CA THR A 100 -10.82 5.02 -3.56
C THR A 100 -12.20 4.39 -3.48
N LEU A 101 -13.16 4.96 -4.19
CA LEU A 101 -14.54 4.45 -4.28
C LEU A 101 -14.58 3.03 -4.86
N GLY A 102 -13.82 2.79 -5.94
CA GLY A 102 -13.77 1.47 -6.56
C GLY A 102 -13.33 0.39 -5.60
N ASN A 103 -12.31 0.67 -4.78
CA ASN A 103 -11.82 -0.26 -3.77
C ASN A 103 -12.66 -0.33 -2.49
N PHE A 104 -13.76 0.43 -2.41
CA PHE A 104 -14.67 0.40 -1.28
C PHE A 104 -15.30 -0.98 -1.12
N LYS A 105 -15.36 -1.45 0.12
CA LYS A 105 -15.99 -2.71 0.49
C LYS A 105 -17.18 -2.39 1.37
N MET A 106 -18.34 -2.82 0.91
CA MET A 106 -19.59 -2.62 1.62
C MET A 106 -19.70 -3.54 2.82
N PHE A 107 -20.47 -3.10 3.80
CA PHE A 107 -20.87 -3.87 4.98
C PHE A 107 -22.40 -4.03 4.98
N PRO A 108 -22.95 -5.16 5.47
CA PRO A 108 -24.38 -5.36 5.51
C PRO A 108 -25.04 -4.46 6.57
N GLU A 109 -25.91 -3.53 6.14
CA GLU A 109 -26.62 -2.63 7.03
C GLU A 109 -27.34 -3.39 8.15
N HIS A 110 -28.07 -4.46 7.81
CA HIS A 110 -28.84 -5.26 8.77
C HIS A 110 -28.01 -5.88 9.90
N ARG A 111 -26.68 -5.92 9.76
CA ARG A 111 -25.73 -6.42 10.78
C ARG A 111 -25.10 -5.29 11.58
N TYR A 112 -24.72 -4.22 10.92
CA TYR A 112 -23.96 -3.13 11.53
C TYR A 112 -24.80 -1.96 12.02
N ASN A 113 -26.07 -1.87 11.62
CA ASN A 113 -27.02 -0.87 12.11
C ASN A 113 -27.62 -1.30 13.47
N ASN A 114 -26.76 -1.65 14.43
CA ASN A 114 -27.12 -2.16 15.75
C ASN A 114 -26.73 -1.19 16.90
N GLY A 115 -26.17 -0.03 16.56
CA GLY A 115 -25.72 0.97 17.53
C GLY A 115 -24.36 0.69 18.18
N GLU A 116 -23.69 -0.39 17.80
CA GLU A 116 -22.34 -0.70 18.30
C GLU A 116 -21.27 0.01 17.48
N PRO A 117 -20.18 0.52 18.10
CA PRO A 117 -19.05 1.12 17.37
C PRO A 117 -18.36 0.09 16.47
N PHE A 118 -17.99 0.51 15.25
CA PHE A 118 -17.36 -0.37 14.26
C PHE A 118 -16.13 -1.12 14.77
N ARG A 119 -15.30 -0.46 15.57
CA ARG A 119 -14.03 -1.05 16.05
C ARG A 119 -14.20 -2.16 17.09
N THR A 120 -15.35 -2.24 17.76
CA THR A 120 -15.57 -3.13 18.90
C THR A 120 -16.72 -4.11 18.69
N THR A 121 -17.52 -3.94 17.65
CA THR A 121 -18.65 -4.84 17.37
C THR A 121 -18.18 -6.26 17.07
N LEU A 122 -18.90 -7.24 17.61
CA LEU A 122 -18.68 -8.65 17.35
C LEU A 122 -19.08 -9.07 15.93
N GLU A 123 -19.78 -8.21 15.17
CA GLU A 123 -20.10 -8.47 13.77
C GLU A 123 -18.83 -8.61 12.92
N ASN A 124 -17.75 -7.91 13.29
CA ASN A 124 -16.44 -8.06 12.65
C ASN A 124 -15.87 -9.48 12.75
N GLU A 125 -16.25 -10.24 13.78
CA GLU A 125 -15.79 -11.63 13.97
C GLU A 125 -16.67 -12.64 13.19
N LYS A 126 -17.90 -12.27 12.84
CA LYS A 126 -18.81 -13.10 12.04
C LYS A 126 -18.46 -13.08 10.56
N GLY A 127 -17.84 -11.98 10.08
CA GLY A 127 -17.27 -11.90 8.75
C GLY A 127 -18.27 -12.12 7.62
N ILE A 128 -19.50 -11.57 7.73
CA ILE A 128 -20.48 -11.62 6.64
C ILE A 128 -20.01 -10.69 5.53
N GLY A 129 -19.77 -11.22 4.36
CA GLY A 129 -19.22 -10.51 3.20
C GLY A 129 -19.98 -10.79 1.91
N SER A 130 -19.42 -10.33 0.80
CA SER A 130 -19.98 -10.40 -0.56
C SER A 130 -19.10 -11.19 -1.54
N GLY A 131 -17.98 -11.72 -1.07
CA GLY A 131 -16.96 -12.36 -1.91
C GLY A 131 -17.18 -13.87 -2.14
N PRO A 132 -16.25 -14.52 -2.86
CA PRO A 132 -16.37 -15.91 -3.28
C PRO A 132 -16.30 -16.95 -2.14
N TYR A 133 -15.84 -16.56 -0.95
CA TYR A 133 -15.69 -17.47 0.19
C TYR A 133 -16.26 -16.87 1.47
N LYS A 134 -16.92 -17.71 2.29
CA LYS A 134 -17.54 -17.39 3.59
C LYS A 134 -16.64 -17.82 4.74
N LEU A 135 -16.67 -17.08 5.85
CA LEU A 135 -15.96 -17.43 7.08
C LEU A 135 -16.58 -18.65 7.75
N VAL A 136 -15.76 -19.68 8.01
CA VAL A 136 -16.12 -20.83 8.82
C VAL A 136 -15.61 -20.67 10.25
N SER A 137 -14.32 -20.36 10.37
CA SER A 137 -13.69 -20.19 11.68
C SER A 137 -12.50 -19.23 11.62
N TRP A 138 -12.28 -18.53 12.72
CA TRP A 138 -11.11 -17.67 12.92
C TRP A 138 -10.49 -17.94 14.29
N THR A 139 -9.35 -18.62 14.29
CA THR A 139 -8.50 -18.78 15.48
C THR A 139 -7.45 -17.69 15.46
N LYS A 140 -7.64 -16.65 16.28
CA LYS A 140 -6.74 -15.47 16.30
C LYS A 140 -5.28 -15.88 16.51
N GLY A 141 -4.40 -15.38 15.65
CA GLY A 141 -2.97 -15.70 15.66
C GLY A 141 -2.61 -17.08 15.11
N SER A 142 -3.56 -17.85 14.57
CA SER A 142 -3.32 -19.20 14.04
C SER A 142 -3.89 -19.38 12.64
N THR A 143 -5.22 -19.51 12.51
CA THR A 143 -5.85 -19.85 11.24
C THR A 143 -7.13 -19.08 10.97
N ILE A 144 -7.40 -18.82 9.67
CA ILE A 144 -8.70 -18.40 9.16
C ILE A 144 -9.12 -19.45 8.14
N GLU A 145 -10.25 -20.11 8.39
CA GLU A 145 -10.83 -21.10 7.50
C GLU A 145 -12.05 -20.52 6.80
N LEU A 146 -12.04 -20.61 5.48
CA LEU A 146 -13.12 -20.15 4.61
C LEU A 146 -13.67 -21.33 3.81
N GLU A 147 -14.98 -21.36 3.61
CA GLU A 147 -15.66 -22.27 2.68
C GLU A 147 -16.18 -21.53 1.47
N ARG A 148 -16.35 -22.25 0.38
CA ARG A 148 -16.89 -21.71 -0.87
C ARG A 148 -18.33 -21.21 -0.68
N PHE A 149 -18.61 -20.04 -1.29
CA PHE A 149 -19.96 -19.52 -1.42
C PHE A 149 -20.53 -19.96 -2.78
N ASP A 150 -21.33 -21.03 -2.79
CA ASP A 150 -21.86 -21.63 -4.02
C ASP A 150 -22.82 -20.71 -4.79
N GLU A 151 -23.44 -19.72 -4.10
CA GLU A 151 -24.36 -18.72 -4.68
C GLU A 151 -23.66 -17.43 -5.10
N TYR A 152 -22.32 -17.46 -5.16
CA TYR A 152 -21.55 -16.29 -5.56
C TYR A 152 -21.89 -15.84 -6.98
N TYR A 153 -22.21 -14.57 -7.16
CA TYR A 153 -22.77 -13.99 -8.39
C TYR A 153 -21.86 -14.10 -9.63
N ARG A 154 -20.55 -14.31 -9.46
CA ARG A 154 -19.59 -14.48 -10.55
C ARG A 154 -19.34 -15.95 -10.92
N GLY A 155 -20.11 -16.86 -10.35
CA GLY A 155 -19.99 -18.29 -10.56
C GLY A 155 -19.30 -19.02 -9.40
N LYS A 156 -19.17 -20.33 -9.54
CA LYS A 156 -18.66 -21.20 -8.49
C LYS A 156 -17.13 -21.11 -8.36
N PRO A 157 -16.59 -20.75 -7.17
CA PRO A 157 -15.15 -20.79 -6.90
C PRO A 157 -14.54 -22.19 -7.08
N ASN A 158 -13.27 -22.25 -7.47
CA ASN A 158 -12.63 -23.53 -7.83
C ASN A 158 -12.29 -24.42 -6.63
N PHE A 159 -12.02 -23.84 -5.47
CA PHE A 159 -11.70 -24.59 -4.25
C PHE A 159 -12.94 -24.67 -3.35
N ASP A 160 -13.13 -25.82 -2.68
CA ASP A 160 -14.19 -25.97 -1.69
C ASP A 160 -13.85 -25.19 -0.40
N LYS A 161 -12.56 -25.05 -0.11
CA LYS A 161 -12.06 -24.46 1.12
C LYS A 161 -10.76 -23.69 0.87
N VAL A 162 -10.60 -22.56 1.56
CA VAL A 162 -9.33 -21.78 1.62
C VAL A 162 -8.94 -21.60 3.08
N ILE A 163 -7.71 -21.94 3.43
CA ILE A 163 -7.20 -21.79 4.78
C ILE A 163 -6.00 -20.86 4.75
N PHE A 164 -6.10 -19.76 5.51
CA PHE A 164 -4.96 -18.88 5.77
C PHE A 164 -4.32 -19.29 7.10
N GLN A 165 -3.06 -19.67 7.05
CA GLN A 165 -2.31 -20.07 8.22
C GLN A 165 -1.30 -18.98 8.58
N VAL A 166 -1.31 -18.56 9.86
CA VAL A 166 -0.29 -17.66 10.40
C VAL A 166 0.94 -18.50 10.74
N ALA A 167 2.02 -18.28 10.00
CA ALA A 167 3.32 -18.92 10.23
C ALA A 167 4.40 -17.84 10.14
N PRO A 168 4.78 -17.20 11.26
CA PRO A 168 5.65 -16.03 11.27
C PRO A 168 7.09 -16.34 10.82
N GLU A 169 7.56 -17.59 11.02
CA GLU A 169 8.92 -17.99 10.71
C GLU A 169 9.01 -18.56 9.29
N ALA A 170 9.82 -17.94 8.42
CA ALA A 170 9.99 -18.35 7.03
C ALA A 170 10.49 -19.82 6.88
N THR A 171 11.30 -20.30 7.80
CA THR A 171 11.74 -21.70 7.83
C THR A 171 10.60 -22.67 8.11
N THR A 172 9.67 -22.31 9.00
CA THR A 172 8.47 -23.12 9.31
C THR A 172 7.54 -23.16 8.10
N GLN A 173 7.35 -22.02 7.41
CA GLN A 173 6.55 -21.97 6.17
C GLN A 173 7.14 -22.88 5.10
N GLU A 174 8.45 -22.85 4.92
CA GLU A 174 9.14 -23.65 3.92
C GLU A 174 9.02 -25.16 4.20
N VAL A 175 9.19 -25.58 5.45
CA VAL A 175 9.02 -26.98 5.85
C VAL A 175 7.58 -27.47 5.65
N ALA A 176 6.59 -26.66 5.99
CA ALA A 176 5.17 -26.98 5.79
C ALA A 176 4.82 -27.08 4.28
N PHE A 177 5.38 -26.18 3.47
CA PHE A 177 5.23 -26.23 2.01
C PHE A 177 5.83 -27.52 1.42
N GLN A 178 7.05 -27.88 1.80
CA GLN A 178 7.72 -29.11 1.34
C GLN A 178 6.99 -30.38 1.74
N LYS A 179 6.26 -30.37 2.84
CA LYS A 179 5.39 -31.48 3.27
C LYS A 179 4.01 -31.49 2.57
N GLY A 180 3.69 -30.47 1.77
CA GLY A 180 2.39 -30.32 1.13
C GLY A 180 1.29 -29.82 2.08
N GLU A 181 1.65 -29.31 3.27
CA GLU A 181 0.72 -28.72 4.23
C GLU A 181 0.29 -27.30 3.83
N LEU A 182 1.13 -26.59 3.04
CA LEU A 182 0.84 -25.29 2.44
C LEU A 182 0.80 -25.38 0.92
N GLY A 183 -0.24 -24.86 0.31
CA GLY A 183 -0.40 -24.76 -1.15
C GLY A 183 0.29 -23.53 -1.76
N MET A 184 0.78 -22.60 -0.93
CA MET A 184 1.41 -21.37 -1.40
C MET A 184 2.27 -20.76 -0.30
N ILE A 185 3.46 -20.28 -0.67
CA ILE A 185 4.35 -19.50 0.20
C ILE A 185 4.91 -18.30 -0.56
N GLU A 186 5.33 -17.27 0.18
CA GLU A 186 6.13 -16.16 -0.34
C GLU A 186 7.59 -16.37 0.01
N VAL A 187 8.49 -16.10 -0.94
CA VAL A 187 9.94 -16.15 -0.73
C VAL A 187 10.55 -14.77 -0.97
N SER A 188 11.54 -14.41 -0.16
CA SER A 188 12.12 -13.07 -0.12
C SER A 188 13.65 -13.06 -0.20
N ASP A 189 14.29 -14.23 -0.41
CA ASP A 189 15.74 -14.31 -0.61
C ASP A 189 16.09 -15.04 -1.92
N SER A 190 17.20 -14.63 -2.54
CA SER A 190 17.66 -15.13 -3.84
C SER A 190 17.96 -16.62 -3.84
N LEU A 191 18.49 -17.17 -2.75
CA LEU A 191 18.83 -18.60 -2.69
C LEU A 191 17.56 -19.46 -2.74
N LYS A 192 16.52 -19.05 -2.02
CA LYS A 192 15.22 -19.74 -2.06
C LYS A 192 14.53 -19.55 -3.39
N TYR A 193 14.57 -18.33 -3.94
CA TYR A 193 14.02 -18.04 -5.25
C TYR A 193 14.62 -18.98 -6.32
N GLU A 194 15.95 -19.04 -6.42
CA GLU A 194 16.64 -19.89 -7.39
C GLU A 194 16.42 -21.39 -7.11
N LYS A 195 16.38 -21.82 -5.84
CA LYS A 195 16.04 -23.19 -5.45
C LYS A 195 14.69 -23.61 -6.02
N TYR A 196 13.63 -22.83 -5.77
CA TYR A 196 12.29 -23.19 -6.22
C TYR A 196 12.10 -22.99 -7.72
N LYS A 197 12.81 -22.04 -8.34
CA LYS A 197 12.81 -21.85 -9.79
C LYS A 197 13.42 -23.05 -10.53
N ALA A 198 14.40 -23.70 -9.92
CA ALA A 198 15.03 -24.92 -10.45
C ALA A 198 14.22 -26.20 -10.18
N ASP A 199 13.23 -26.18 -9.27
CA ASP A 199 12.40 -27.32 -8.93
C ASP A 199 11.26 -27.49 -9.93
N GLU A 200 11.30 -28.59 -10.70
CA GLU A 200 10.28 -28.93 -11.70
C GLU A 200 8.88 -29.16 -11.10
N ASN A 201 8.78 -29.41 -9.79
CA ASN A 201 7.53 -29.61 -9.07
C ASN A 201 6.90 -28.32 -8.57
N CYS A 202 7.54 -27.16 -8.77
CA CYS A 202 7.09 -25.86 -8.34
C CYS A 202 6.80 -24.93 -9.50
N ASN A 203 5.91 -23.96 -9.28
CA ASN A 203 5.83 -22.73 -10.07
C ASN A 203 6.34 -21.59 -9.21
N VAL A 204 7.09 -20.66 -9.81
CA VAL A 204 7.56 -19.44 -9.17
C VAL A 204 7.05 -18.25 -9.97
N TYR A 205 6.41 -17.31 -9.27
CA TYR A 205 5.83 -16.10 -9.84
C TYR A 205 6.47 -14.90 -9.15
N SER A 206 6.99 -13.96 -9.93
CA SER A 206 7.54 -12.71 -9.41
C SER A 206 6.86 -11.53 -10.09
N PHE A 207 6.28 -10.63 -9.30
CA PHE A 207 5.60 -9.44 -9.80
C PHE A 207 5.70 -8.27 -8.82
N PRO A 208 5.69 -7.01 -9.29
CA PRO A 208 5.80 -5.84 -8.43
C PRO A 208 4.67 -5.81 -7.39
N ASP A 209 5.00 -5.59 -6.13
CA ASP A 209 4.03 -5.37 -5.06
C ASP A 209 3.76 -3.87 -4.79
N ASN A 210 4.46 -3.01 -5.54
CA ASN A 210 4.37 -1.55 -5.51
C ASN A 210 4.65 -0.92 -4.15
N ARG A 211 5.41 -1.58 -3.27
CA ARG A 211 5.88 -1.01 -2.00
C ARG A 211 7.22 -0.36 -2.20
N VAL A 212 7.25 0.97 -2.08
CA VAL A 212 8.47 1.78 -2.25
C VAL A 212 9.18 1.91 -0.91
N SER A 213 10.36 1.32 -0.80
CA SER A 213 11.26 1.48 0.35
C SER A 213 12.08 2.76 0.18
N TYR A 214 12.17 3.57 1.24
CA TYR A 214 12.78 4.89 1.20
C TYR A 214 13.48 5.24 2.50
N PHE A 215 14.50 6.09 2.37
CA PHE A 215 15.13 6.79 3.49
C PHE A 215 14.53 8.18 3.62
N THR A 216 14.39 8.70 4.86
CA THR A 216 13.76 10.00 5.14
C THR A 216 14.28 10.64 6.41
N PHE A 217 13.87 11.88 6.65
CA PHE A 217 14.30 12.76 7.73
C PHE A 217 13.12 13.14 8.63
N ASN A 218 13.38 13.25 9.94
CA ASN A 218 12.37 13.69 10.90
C ASN A 218 12.20 15.22 10.86
N ALA A 219 11.01 15.68 10.47
CA ALA A 219 10.69 17.10 10.45
C ALA A 219 10.61 17.77 11.85
N ASN A 220 10.61 16.97 12.92
CA ASN A 220 10.64 17.48 14.30
C ASN A 220 12.04 17.43 14.92
N SER A 221 13.03 16.82 14.26
CA SER A 221 14.43 16.88 14.72
C SER A 221 15.04 18.24 14.41
N GLU A 222 15.57 18.89 15.43
CA GLU A 222 16.28 20.17 15.26
C GLU A 222 17.47 20.06 14.29
N LYS A 223 18.16 18.91 14.30
CA LYS A 223 19.29 18.64 13.40
C LYS A 223 18.87 18.62 11.93
N MET A 224 17.65 18.11 11.64
CA MET A 224 17.17 17.91 10.27
C MET A 224 16.50 19.16 9.66
N GLN A 225 16.37 20.28 10.41
CA GLN A 225 15.78 21.52 9.89
C GLN A 225 16.62 22.14 8.76
N ASP A 226 17.93 21.98 8.80
CA ASP A 226 18.82 22.51 7.76
C ASP A 226 18.75 21.65 6.48
N ILE A 227 18.21 22.24 5.41
CA ILE A 227 18.11 21.58 4.10
C ILE A 227 19.50 21.22 3.54
N GLU A 228 20.55 22.01 3.82
CA GLU A 228 21.90 21.70 3.36
C GLU A 228 22.44 20.43 4.03
N LEU A 229 22.04 20.17 5.27
CA LEU A 229 22.37 18.90 5.93
C LEU A 229 21.62 17.73 5.28
N ARG A 230 20.33 17.88 4.96
CA ARG A 230 19.58 16.83 4.25
C ARG A 230 20.17 16.56 2.86
N LYS A 231 20.61 17.60 2.15
CA LYS A 231 21.37 17.47 0.88
C LYS A 231 22.66 16.68 1.07
N ALA A 232 23.43 16.97 2.12
CA ALA A 232 24.64 16.23 2.40
C ALA A 232 24.39 14.73 2.57
N PHE A 233 23.34 14.35 3.30
CA PHE A 233 22.94 12.96 3.45
C PHE A 233 22.56 12.33 2.10
N THR A 234 21.77 13.01 1.26
CA THR A 234 21.35 12.45 -0.04
C THR A 234 22.52 12.31 -1.02
N TYR A 235 23.49 13.24 -1.02
CA TYR A 235 24.71 13.11 -1.84
C TYR A 235 25.64 11.99 -1.35
N ALA A 236 25.63 11.68 -0.06
CA ALA A 236 26.45 10.63 0.53
C ALA A 236 25.96 9.22 0.20
N LEU A 237 24.70 9.06 -0.20
CA LEU A 237 24.09 7.75 -0.43
C LEU A 237 24.22 7.32 -1.89
N ASP A 238 24.78 6.13 -2.09
CA ASP A 238 24.79 5.40 -3.35
C ASP A 238 23.61 4.42 -3.37
N ARG A 239 22.59 4.73 -4.20
CA ARG A 239 21.35 3.93 -4.29
C ARG A 239 21.63 2.52 -4.78
N ALA A 240 22.47 2.36 -5.80
CA ALA A 240 22.80 1.04 -6.34
C ALA A 240 23.47 0.17 -5.27
N ALA A 241 24.36 0.73 -4.46
CA ALA A 241 24.98 0.01 -3.37
C ALA A 241 23.98 -0.30 -2.22
N LEU A 242 23.00 0.57 -1.94
CA LEU A 242 21.91 0.27 -1.00
C LEU A 242 21.03 -0.87 -1.50
N TYR A 243 20.66 -0.83 -2.80
CA TYR A 243 19.89 -1.90 -3.43
C TYR A 243 20.64 -3.24 -3.39
N GLN A 244 21.93 -3.24 -3.75
CA GLN A 244 22.74 -4.45 -3.72
C GLN A 244 22.88 -5.05 -2.30
N ALA A 245 23.00 -4.20 -1.29
CA ALA A 245 23.09 -4.64 0.10
C ALA A 245 21.76 -5.23 0.62
N ALA A 246 20.63 -4.72 0.15
CA ALA A 246 19.30 -5.09 0.63
C ALA A 246 18.70 -6.29 -0.12
N ALA A 247 18.61 -6.22 -1.44
CA ALA A 247 17.96 -7.23 -2.28
C ALA A 247 18.91 -7.86 -3.30
N GLY A 248 19.63 -7.03 -4.07
CA GLY A 248 20.64 -7.44 -5.04
C GLY A 248 20.16 -8.34 -6.19
N ASP A 249 18.85 -8.54 -6.32
CA ASP A 249 18.22 -9.45 -7.28
C ASP A 249 16.96 -8.82 -7.86
N GLU A 250 16.93 -8.63 -9.17
CA GLU A 250 15.80 -8.02 -9.89
C GLU A 250 14.50 -8.83 -9.84
N ASN A 251 14.58 -10.12 -9.49
CA ASN A 251 13.40 -10.95 -9.26
C ASN A 251 12.74 -10.68 -7.90
N LEU A 252 13.47 -10.08 -6.96
CA LEU A 252 13.02 -9.81 -5.59
C LEU A 252 12.69 -8.33 -5.36
N ALA A 253 13.39 -7.42 -6.06
CA ALA A 253 13.16 -5.99 -5.97
C ALA A 253 13.65 -5.28 -7.22
N VAL A 254 13.18 -4.07 -7.44
CA VAL A 254 13.64 -3.17 -8.51
C VAL A 254 14.20 -1.90 -7.88
N GLU A 255 15.45 -1.56 -8.21
CA GLU A 255 16.02 -0.26 -7.85
C GLU A 255 15.32 0.84 -8.64
N HIS A 256 14.97 1.95 -8.00
CA HIS A 256 14.53 3.14 -8.70
C HIS A 256 14.63 4.41 -7.85
N ALA A 257 14.60 5.55 -8.52
CA ALA A 257 14.74 6.88 -7.93
C ALA A 257 13.41 7.62 -7.74
N SER A 258 12.33 7.12 -8.35
CA SER A 258 11.00 7.72 -8.34
C SER A 258 10.30 7.55 -6.98
N VAL A 259 9.51 8.55 -6.58
CA VAL A 259 8.58 8.43 -5.46
C VAL A 259 7.33 7.62 -5.84
N TYR A 260 7.13 7.34 -7.10
CA TYR A 260 6.06 6.46 -7.59
C TYR A 260 6.59 5.04 -7.73
N GLY A 261 5.75 4.06 -7.49
CA GLY A 261 6.09 2.66 -7.74
C GLY A 261 5.88 2.27 -9.22
N PRO A 262 6.45 1.16 -9.68
CA PRO A 262 6.41 0.73 -11.08
C PRO A 262 5.00 0.56 -11.68
N GLN A 263 3.97 0.38 -10.87
CA GLN A 263 2.58 0.26 -11.31
C GLN A 263 1.78 1.56 -11.13
N THR A 264 2.42 2.63 -10.66
CA THR A 264 1.77 3.94 -10.54
C THR A 264 1.76 4.63 -11.90
N GLU A 265 0.64 5.22 -12.27
CA GLU A 265 0.53 6.00 -13.50
C GLU A 265 1.51 7.19 -13.45
N GLY A 266 2.26 7.38 -14.53
CA GLY A 266 3.32 8.40 -14.59
C GLY A 266 4.66 7.97 -13.98
N PHE A 267 4.83 6.69 -13.58
CA PHE A 267 6.14 6.16 -13.22
C PHE A 267 7.09 6.23 -14.43
N ASP A 268 8.28 6.74 -14.19
CA ASP A 268 9.37 6.78 -15.17
C ASP A 268 10.57 6.00 -14.62
N GLU A 269 10.90 4.88 -15.26
CA GLU A 269 12.05 4.04 -14.87
C GLU A 269 13.39 4.74 -15.03
N ASN A 270 13.45 5.75 -15.92
CA ASN A 270 14.65 6.54 -16.18
C ASN A 270 14.71 7.82 -15.35
N PHE A 271 13.77 8.01 -14.40
CA PHE A 271 13.77 9.18 -13.53
C PHE A 271 15.05 9.22 -12.69
N ILE A 272 15.73 10.34 -12.73
CA ILE A 272 16.95 10.58 -11.95
C ILE A 272 16.61 11.52 -10.80
N SER A 273 16.83 11.04 -9.57
CA SER A 273 16.75 11.87 -8.37
C SER A 273 18.14 12.34 -7.93
N TYR A 274 18.43 12.30 -6.66
CA TYR A 274 19.69 12.76 -6.08
C TYR A 274 20.91 12.05 -6.68
N PRO A 275 21.89 12.77 -7.24
CA PRO A 275 23.17 12.18 -7.65
C PRO A 275 23.97 11.77 -6.41
N HIS A 276 24.68 10.65 -6.49
CA HIS A 276 25.72 10.33 -5.54
C HIS A 276 26.97 11.21 -5.84
N ASP A 277 27.40 12.01 -4.85
CA ASP A 277 28.54 12.93 -4.97
C ASP A 277 29.32 12.98 -3.65
N GLU A 278 30.31 12.10 -3.54
CA GLU A 278 31.16 11.97 -2.33
C GLU A 278 31.87 13.25 -1.95
N ALA A 279 32.37 14.02 -2.95
CA ALA A 279 33.10 15.24 -2.70
C ALA A 279 32.21 16.32 -2.10
N LYS A 280 31.01 16.47 -2.67
CA LYS A 280 29.99 17.42 -2.20
C LYS A 280 29.41 17.04 -0.85
N ALA A 281 29.15 15.75 -0.63
CA ALA A 281 28.72 15.24 0.67
C ALA A 281 29.73 15.59 1.77
N LYS A 282 31.00 15.29 1.52
CA LYS A 282 32.11 15.60 2.46
C LYS A 282 32.22 17.07 2.76
N GLU A 283 32.25 17.93 1.72
CA GLU A 283 32.30 19.40 1.88
C GLU A 283 31.14 19.90 2.78
N LEU A 284 29.91 19.46 2.50
CA LEU A 284 28.75 19.89 3.26
C LEU A 284 28.80 19.39 4.71
N PHE A 285 29.14 18.13 4.95
CA PHE A 285 29.25 17.59 6.31
C PHE A 285 30.30 18.32 7.15
N GLU A 286 31.47 18.64 6.55
CA GLU A 286 32.54 19.41 7.21
C GLU A 286 32.08 20.84 7.50
N LYS A 287 31.49 21.53 6.51
CA LYS A 287 30.99 22.92 6.65
C LYS A 287 29.92 23.03 7.74
N LEU A 288 29.04 22.02 7.88
CA LEU A 288 27.94 22.02 8.84
C LEU A 288 28.33 21.42 10.20
N GLY A 289 29.56 20.95 10.38
CA GLY A 289 30.01 20.32 11.63
C GLY A 289 29.27 19.02 11.96
N ALA A 290 28.78 18.33 10.94
CA ALA A 290 27.92 17.15 11.10
C ALA A 290 28.66 15.95 11.73
N THR A 291 29.97 15.85 11.54
CA THR A 291 30.84 14.78 12.08
C THR A 291 30.94 14.75 13.60
N ASN A 292 30.58 15.83 14.26
CA ASN A 292 30.60 15.95 15.74
C ASN A 292 29.29 15.49 16.39
N GLN A 293 28.35 14.96 15.62
CA GLN A 293 27.04 14.61 16.10
C GLN A 293 26.77 13.11 15.86
N THR A 294 25.89 12.55 16.69
CA THR A 294 25.32 11.22 16.48
C THR A 294 23.89 11.38 15.95
N TYR A 295 23.55 10.62 14.92
CA TYR A 295 22.24 10.59 14.31
C TYR A 295 21.54 9.27 14.62
N LYS A 296 20.29 9.34 15.03
CA LYS A 296 19.49 8.16 15.37
C LYS A 296 18.62 7.76 14.17
N LEU A 297 18.82 6.55 13.68
CA LEU A 297 18.09 5.99 12.56
C LEU A 297 17.18 4.86 13.04
N ILE A 298 15.88 4.95 12.72
CA ILE A 298 14.90 3.92 13.04
C ILE A 298 14.43 3.19 11.77
N CYS A 299 14.10 1.90 11.90
CA CYS A 299 13.48 1.13 10.82
C CYS A 299 12.52 0.06 11.38
N ASP A 300 11.53 -0.34 10.57
CA ASP A 300 10.64 -1.47 10.86
C ASP A 300 11.26 -2.78 10.33
N LYS A 301 11.81 -3.60 11.22
CA LYS A 301 12.43 -4.88 10.86
C LYS A 301 11.44 -5.96 10.39
N SER A 302 10.14 -5.72 10.53
CA SER A 302 9.11 -6.65 10.09
C SER A 302 8.82 -6.55 8.59
N HIS A 303 9.33 -5.51 7.92
CA HIS A 303 9.25 -5.33 6.48
C HIS A 303 10.56 -5.73 5.79
N LEU A 304 10.43 -6.35 4.62
CA LEU A 304 11.56 -6.79 3.80
C LEU A 304 12.51 -5.63 3.49
N TYR A 305 13.80 -5.88 3.56
CA TYR A 305 14.91 -5.00 3.16
C TYR A 305 15.13 -3.75 4.02
N LEU A 306 14.21 -3.34 4.92
CA LEU A 306 14.36 -2.06 5.62
C LEU A 306 15.52 -2.04 6.60
N GLU A 307 15.77 -3.14 7.32
CA GLU A 307 16.92 -3.26 8.22
C GLU A 307 18.23 -3.29 7.44
N ASP A 308 18.29 -4.02 6.32
CA ASP A 308 19.48 -4.09 5.47
C ASP A 308 19.82 -2.73 4.86
N ILE A 309 18.79 -1.99 4.39
CA ILE A 309 18.96 -0.60 3.91
C ILE A 309 19.48 0.28 5.05
N ALA A 310 18.94 0.18 6.26
CA ALA A 310 19.36 1.01 7.39
C ALA A 310 20.83 0.76 7.78
N VAL A 311 21.26 -0.50 7.81
CA VAL A 311 22.67 -0.88 8.06
C VAL A 311 23.57 -0.41 6.92
N ALA A 312 23.14 -0.51 5.67
CA ALA A 312 23.90 -0.03 4.53
C ALA A 312 24.03 1.50 4.53
N VAL A 313 22.97 2.24 4.90
CA VAL A 313 23.01 3.70 5.12
C VAL A 313 24.03 4.05 6.22
N GLN A 314 23.98 3.37 7.37
CA GLN A 314 24.98 3.56 8.44
C GLN A 314 26.42 3.36 7.92
N SER A 315 26.65 2.28 7.17
CA SER A 315 27.97 1.95 6.62
C SER A 315 28.46 3.01 5.61
N GLN A 316 27.58 3.50 4.74
CA GLN A 316 27.96 4.54 3.76
C GLN A 316 28.29 5.87 4.46
N LEU A 317 27.49 6.29 5.44
CA LEU A 317 27.69 7.52 6.19
C LEU A 317 28.95 7.48 7.07
N ALA A 318 29.34 6.31 7.56
CA ALA A 318 30.58 6.13 8.33
C ALA A 318 31.82 6.50 7.54
N LYS A 319 31.84 6.39 6.20
CA LYS A 319 32.94 6.82 5.33
C LYS A 319 33.25 8.33 5.45
N TYR A 320 32.25 9.12 5.82
CA TYR A 320 32.36 10.57 6.02
C TYR A 320 32.56 10.94 7.50
N GLY A 321 32.77 9.97 8.38
CA GLY A 321 32.89 10.21 9.82
C GLY A 321 31.55 10.52 10.51
N ILE A 322 30.44 10.29 9.83
CA ILE A 322 29.09 10.48 10.39
C ILE A 322 28.73 9.26 11.25
N LYS A 323 28.42 9.50 12.52
CA LYS A 323 27.99 8.45 13.45
C LYS A 323 26.47 8.29 13.36
N VAL A 324 26.01 7.08 12.99
CA VAL A 324 24.59 6.72 12.97
C VAL A 324 24.36 5.58 13.94
N GLU A 325 23.35 5.69 14.80
CA GLU A 325 22.87 4.64 15.69
C GLU A 325 21.56 4.08 15.11
N VAL A 326 21.60 2.81 14.67
CA VAL A 326 20.43 2.13 14.09
C VAL A 326 19.63 1.45 15.17
N THR A 327 18.32 1.68 15.18
CA THR A 327 17.34 0.98 16.04
C THR A 327 16.29 0.30 15.17
N ALA A 328 16.39 -1.01 15.02
CA ALA A 328 15.40 -1.84 14.36
C ALA A 328 14.27 -2.21 15.33
N MET A 329 13.04 -1.88 14.98
CA MET A 329 11.85 -2.06 15.83
C MET A 329 10.90 -3.07 15.17
N ASP A 330 10.01 -3.68 15.98
CA ASP A 330 8.84 -4.34 15.43
C ASP A 330 7.84 -3.30 14.89
N SER A 331 6.86 -3.72 14.07
CA SER A 331 5.91 -2.81 13.45
C SER A 331 5.12 -1.97 14.46
N GLN A 332 4.80 -2.50 15.64
CA GLN A 332 4.06 -1.74 16.65
C GLN A 332 4.93 -0.62 17.25
N GLY A 333 6.15 -0.94 17.63
CA GLY A 333 7.13 0.01 18.16
C GLY A 333 7.46 1.10 17.14
N PHE A 334 7.70 0.70 15.90
CA PHE A 334 7.97 1.62 14.81
C PHE A 334 6.78 2.56 14.54
N ASN A 335 5.57 2.02 14.41
CA ASN A 335 4.37 2.83 14.18
C ASN A 335 4.11 3.83 15.31
N ASN A 336 4.31 3.42 16.56
CA ASN A 336 4.17 4.32 17.70
C ASN A 336 5.17 5.48 17.62
N THR A 337 6.42 5.20 17.27
CA THR A 337 7.50 6.19 17.22
C THR A 337 7.42 7.07 15.97
N PHE A 338 7.13 6.47 14.81
CA PHE A 338 7.16 7.18 13.53
C PHE A 338 5.85 7.92 13.20
N PHE A 339 4.68 7.32 13.51
CA PHE A 339 3.39 7.85 13.06
C PHE A 339 2.57 8.53 14.16
N TYR A 340 2.65 8.06 15.40
CA TYR A 340 1.68 8.45 16.42
C TYR A 340 2.18 9.56 17.35
N THR A 341 3.48 9.85 17.38
CA THR A 341 4.07 10.93 18.19
C THR A 341 4.89 11.89 17.34
N THR A 342 4.97 13.15 17.79
CA THR A 342 5.93 14.15 17.27
C THR A 342 7.17 14.27 18.15
N GLU A 343 7.18 13.57 19.28
CA GLU A 343 8.25 13.60 20.30
C GLU A 343 9.18 12.38 20.18
N GLY A 344 9.13 11.68 19.05
CA GLY A 344 9.97 10.52 18.78
C GLY A 344 11.45 10.90 18.77
N ASP A 345 12.28 10.16 19.52
CA ASP A 345 13.72 10.38 19.62
C ASP A 345 14.46 9.71 18.43
N TRP A 346 14.31 10.30 17.25
CA TRP A 346 14.97 9.88 16.02
C TRP A 346 15.23 11.06 15.08
N ASP A 347 16.23 10.93 14.22
CA ASP A 347 16.62 11.94 13.22
C ASP A 347 16.32 11.44 11.79
N LEU A 348 16.56 10.17 11.55
CA LEU A 348 16.52 9.49 10.25
C LEU A 348 15.63 8.25 10.34
N ALA A 349 14.99 7.87 9.23
CA ALA A 349 14.25 6.63 9.18
C ALA A 349 14.39 5.93 7.81
N VAL A 350 14.29 4.59 7.85
CA VAL A 350 14.03 3.77 6.66
C VAL A 350 12.64 3.17 6.81
N ASN A 351 11.80 3.41 5.83
CA ASN A 351 10.40 2.98 5.86
C ASN A 351 9.92 2.56 4.47
N VAL A 352 8.70 2.07 4.38
CA VAL A 352 8.05 1.64 3.15
C VAL A 352 6.63 2.21 3.05
N TYR A 353 6.19 2.57 1.85
CA TYR A 353 4.79 2.91 1.61
C TYR A 353 4.23 2.15 0.41
N PRO A 354 2.95 1.76 0.44
CA PRO A 354 2.29 1.17 -0.70
C PRO A 354 1.90 2.27 -1.69
N ALA A 355 2.63 2.40 -2.79
CA ALA A 355 2.17 3.20 -3.93
C ALA A 355 1.00 2.46 -4.59
N LYS A 356 -0.01 3.20 -5.06
CA LYS A 356 -1.13 2.62 -5.81
C LYS A 356 -1.01 3.02 -7.28
N THR A 357 -1.97 2.59 -8.08
CA THR A 357 -2.03 2.96 -9.51
C THR A 357 -2.20 4.46 -9.72
N ASP A 358 -2.96 5.13 -8.87
CA ASP A 358 -3.13 6.58 -8.91
C ASP A 358 -1.97 7.31 -8.21
N PRO A 359 -1.30 8.29 -8.87
CA PRO A 359 -0.16 9.01 -8.30
C PRO A 359 -0.50 9.85 -7.07
N ASN A 360 -1.78 10.29 -6.90
CA ASN A 360 -2.21 10.99 -5.68
C ASN A 360 -2.22 10.08 -4.45
N SER A 361 -2.06 8.78 -4.65
CA SER A 361 -2.06 7.81 -3.54
C SER A 361 -1.00 8.06 -2.48
N ILE A 362 0.09 8.76 -2.82
CA ILE A 362 1.15 9.12 -1.86
C ILE A 362 0.88 10.44 -1.10
N ALA A 363 -0.18 11.18 -1.46
CA ALA A 363 -0.51 12.46 -0.82
C ALA A 363 -0.70 12.35 0.70
N PHE A 364 -1.12 11.17 1.21
CA PHE A 364 -1.26 10.94 2.64
C PHE A 364 0.06 11.13 3.42
N MET A 365 1.21 10.98 2.77
CA MET A 365 2.54 11.21 3.35
C MET A 365 2.87 12.70 3.48
N TYR A 366 2.27 13.56 2.68
CA TYR A 366 2.66 14.97 2.53
C TYR A 366 1.59 15.96 2.99
N LYS A 367 0.30 15.59 3.05
CA LYS A 367 -0.78 16.52 3.44
C LYS A 367 -0.68 16.92 4.92
N LYS A 368 -0.60 18.22 5.21
CA LYS A 368 -0.62 18.78 6.58
C LYS A 368 -1.85 18.28 7.35
N GLY A 369 -1.64 17.84 8.60
CA GLY A 369 -2.71 17.28 9.44
C GLY A 369 -3.10 15.85 9.10
N GLY A 370 -2.50 15.23 8.09
CA GLY A 370 -2.57 13.80 7.84
C GLY A 370 -1.85 13.01 8.93
N PHE A 371 -2.22 11.76 9.06
CA PHE A 371 -1.67 10.84 10.06
C PHE A 371 -0.14 10.69 9.99
N LEU A 372 0.45 10.82 8.79
CA LEU A 372 1.87 10.64 8.53
C LEU A 372 2.67 11.94 8.46
N THR A 373 2.03 13.08 8.22
CA THR A 373 2.71 14.35 7.95
C THR A 373 3.23 15.07 9.17
N LYS A 374 3.02 14.52 10.36
CA LYS A 374 3.54 15.13 11.59
C LYS A 374 5.07 15.10 11.65
N ASN A 375 5.69 14.12 10.99
CA ASN A 375 7.11 13.82 11.11
C ASN A 375 7.88 13.92 9.77
N LEU A 376 7.19 14.25 8.65
CA LEU A 376 7.82 14.39 7.34
C LEU A 376 7.79 15.84 6.87
N PHE A 377 8.83 16.23 6.13
CA PHE A 377 8.88 17.53 5.46
C PHE A 377 7.94 17.51 4.25
N ALA A 378 7.21 18.63 4.07
CA ALA A 378 6.44 18.89 2.87
C ALA A 378 6.42 20.40 2.62
N SER A 379 6.80 20.83 1.43
CA SER A 379 6.69 22.22 1.02
C SER A 379 5.23 22.59 0.71
N ASP A 380 4.90 23.88 0.81
CA ASP A 380 3.58 24.38 0.42
C ASP A 380 3.37 24.21 -1.10
N GLU A 381 4.45 24.25 -1.90
CA GLU A 381 4.47 23.99 -3.33
C GLU A 381 4.07 22.54 -3.66
N ALA A 382 4.65 21.57 -2.97
CA ALA A 382 4.28 20.16 -3.14
C ALA A 382 2.81 19.93 -2.77
N LEU A 383 2.33 20.55 -1.69
CA LEU A 383 0.93 20.48 -1.27
C LEU A 383 -0.03 21.11 -2.28
N ALA A 384 0.35 22.24 -2.89
CA ALA A 384 -0.42 22.88 -3.94
C ALA A 384 -0.55 21.97 -5.18
N LEU A 385 0.55 21.34 -5.59
CA LEU A 385 0.57 20.40 -6.72
C LEU A 385 -0.27 19.13 -6.46
N PHE A 386 -0.27 18.59 -5.23
CA PHE A 386 -1.17 17.48 -4.86
C PHE A 386 -2.63 17.87 -5.01
N ASN A 387 -3.01 19.06 -4.54
CA ASN A 387 -4.38 19.53 -4.62
C ASN A 387 -4.80 19.84 -6.08
N GLU A 388 -3.91 20.48 -6.86
CA GLU A 388 -4.14 20.77 -8.28
C GLU A 388 -4.29 19.47 -9.08
N GLY A 389 -3.38 18.50 -8.88
CA GLY A 389 -3.44 17.20 -9.56
C GLY A 389 -4.69 16.40 -9.21
N ASP A 390 -5.16 16.46 -7.97
CA ASP A 390 -6.39 15.77 -7.55
C ASP A 390 -7.65 16.43 -8.13
N ALA A 391 -7.67 17.76 -8.24
CA ALA A 391 -8.78 18.52 -8.82
C ALA A 391 -8.82 18.49 -10.36
N THR A 392 -7.73 18.06 -11.01
CA THR A 392 -7.64 18.04 -12.48
C THR A 392 -8.19 16.73 -13.05
N LEU A 393 -9.31 16.81 -13.78
CA LEU A 393 -9.97 15.65 -14.39
C LEU A 393 -9.34 15.26 -15.75
N ASP A 394 -8.75 16.22 -16.46
CA ASP A 394 -8.03 15.99 -17.72
C ASP A 394 -6.75 15.17 -17.43
N LYS A 395 -6.69 13.98 -18.01
CA LYS A 395 -5.65 13.01 -17.69
C LYS A 395 -4.24 13.49 -18.06
N GLU A 396 -4.06 14.09 -19.24
CA GLU A 396 -2.76 14.53 -19.74
C GLU A 396 -2.21 15.66 -18.86
N LYS A 397 -3.03 16.67 -18.60
CA LYS A 397 -2.67 17.78 -17.71
C LYS A 397 -2.38 17.29 -16.29
N ARG A 398 -3.15 16.33 -15.82
CA ARG A 398 -2.97 15.72 -14.51
C ARG A 398 -1.59 15.05 -14.40
N MET A 399 -1.16 14.31 -15.41
CA MET A 399 0.15 13.67 -15.42
C MET A 399 1.30 14.68 -15.48
N GLU A 400 1.13 15.81 -16.19
CA GLU A 400 2.12 16.90 -16.17
C GLU A 400 2.28 17.50 -14.76
N ILE A 401 1.17 17.65 -14.02
CA ILE A 401 1.19 18.16 -12.64
C ILE A 401 1.95 17.16 -11.73
N TYR A 402 1.66 15.87 -11.82
CA TYR A 402 2.34 14.87 -11.00
C TYR A 402 3.82 14.68 -11.35
N LYS A 403 4.22 14.95 -12.59
CA LYS A 403 5.64 15.03 -12.95
C LYS A 403 6.32 16.20 -12.23
N LYS A 404 5.72 17.41 -12.25
CA LYS A 404 6.22 18.56 -11.50
C LYS A 404 6.26 18.29 -10.00
N LEU A 405 5.24 17.60 -9.47
CA LEU A 405 5.18 17.22 -8.07
C LEU A 405 6.34 16.29 -7.68
N GLN A 406 6.66 15.30 -8.50
CA GLN A 406 7.80 14.42 -8.26
C GLN A 406 9.11 15.24 -8.19
N ASP A 407 9.33 16.14 -9.14
CA ASP A 407 10.49 17.03 -9.14
C ASP A 407 10.53 17.91 -7.87
N GLN A 408 9.38 18.42 -7.43
CA GLN A 408 9.30 19.23 -6.21
C GLN A 408 9.63 18.43 -4.95
N ILE A 409 9.08 17.21 -4.82
CA ILE A 409 9.39 16.33 -3.66
C ILE A 409 10.88 16.04 -3.58
N ILE A 410 11.54 15.82 -4.73
CA ILE A 410 12.98 15.61 -4.78
C ILE A 410 13.73 16.90 -4.38
N ASN A 411 13.30 18.06 -4.85
CA ASN A 411 13.92 19.35 -4.50
C ASN A 411 13.72 19.73 -3.02
N ASP A 412 12.71 19.19 -2.36
CA ASP A 412 12.49 19.38 -0.91
C ASP A 412 13.48 18.57 -0.05
N TYR A 413 14.21 17.62 -0.63
CA TYR A 413 15.14 16.73 0.07
C TYR A 413 14.50 16.09 1.30
N CYS A 414 13.29 15.56 1.14
CA CYS A 414 12.52 14.99 2.23
C CYS A 414 12.47 13.47 2.21
N VAL A 415 12.63 12.86 1.05
CA VAL A 415 12.55 11.41 0.85
C VAL A 415 13.59 10.96 -0.18
N TYR A 416 14.21 9.82 0.08
CA TYR A 416 15.19 9.18 -0.81
C TYR A 416 14.70 7.77 -1.15
N PRO A 417 14.00 7.57 -2.29
CA PRO A 417 13.57 6.25 -2.73
C PRO A 417 14.77 5.35 -3.02
N VAL A 418 14.66 4.07 -2.68
CA VAL A 418 15.74 3.08 -2.86
C VAL A 418 15.33 1.97 -3.81
N LEU A 419 14.22 1.31 -3.52
CA LEU A 419 13.74 0.16 -4.28
C LEU A 419 12.23 -0.04 -4.11
N THR A 420 11.66 -0.84 -5.00
CA THR A 420 10.33 -1.45 -4.83
C THR A 420 10.48 -2.95 -4.76
N SER A 421 9.89 -3.55 -3.72
CA SER A 421 9.86 -5.01 -3.57
C SER A 421 8.99 -5.68 -4.63
N ARG A 422 9.28 -6.95 -4.87
CA ARG A 422 8.47 -7.85 -5.68
C ARG A 422 7.93 -8.97 -4.79
N ALA A 423 6.67 -9.31 -4.96
CA ALA A 423 6.12 -10.51 -4.36
C ALA A 423 6.56 -11.72 -5.16
N CYS A 424 7.27 -12.64 -4.52
CA CYS A 424 7.69 -13.89 -5.13
C CYS A 424 6.91 -15.04 -4.50
N ILE A 425 5.93 -15.53 -5.25
CA ILE A 425 5.02 -16.58 -4.82
C ILE A 425 5.46 -17.92 -5.39
N VAL A 426 5.53 -18.92 -4.53
CA VAL A 426 5.83 -20.31 -4.89
C VAL A 426 4.60 -21.19 -4.64
N THR A 427 4.24 -21.99 -5.63
CA THR A 427 3.16 -22.97 -5.52
C THR A 427 3.61 -24.33 -6.03
N PRO A 428 2.97 -25.46 -5.61
CA PRO A 428 3.11 -26.72 -6.29
C PRO A 428 2.72 -26.61 -7.77
N LYS A 429 3.28 -27.46 -8.62
CA LYS A 429 3.11 -27.43 -10.08
C LYS A 429 1.66 -27.53 -10.54
N ASN A 430 0.82 -28.20 -9.77
CA ASN A 430 -0.60 -28.38 -10.07
C ASN A 430 -1.49 -27.18 -9.68
N ILE A 431 -1.00 -26.16 -8.97
CA ILE A 431 -1.72 -24.91 -8.72
C ILE A 431 -1.42 -23.94 -9.86
N ARG A 432 -2.48 -23.41 -10.47
CA ARG A 432 -2.47 -22.53 -11.64
C ARG A 432 -3.29 -21.28 -11.40
N GLY A 433 -3.18 -20.31 -12.32
CA GLY A 433 -3.97 -19.06 -12.30
C GLY A 433 -3.39 -17.97 -11.42
N VAL A 434 -2.23 -18.18 -10.79
CA VAL A 434 -1.57 -17.15 -9.96
C VAL A 434 -1.11 -15.98 -10.82
N ASP A 435 -0.73 -16.18 -12.07
CA ASP A 435 -0.39 -15.11 -13.01
C ASP A 435 -1.54 -14.14 -13.27
N ASP A 436 -2.78 -14.62 -13.16
CA ASP A 436 -3.98 -13.83 -13.43
C ASP A 436 -4.39 -12.96 -12.24
N ILE A 437 -3.79 -13.19 -11.06
CA ILE A 437 -4.07 -12.43 -9.83
C ILE A 437 -2.95 -11.47 -9.43
N LYS A 438 -1.94 -11.29 -10.27
CA LYS A 438 -0.75 -10.45 -10.06
C LYS A 438 -1.00 -8.93 -10.21
N LYS A 439 -2.21 -8.49 -9.93
CA LYS A 439 -2.63 -7.10 -10.03
C LYS A 439 -2.57 -6.42 -8.66
N ILE A 440 -2.56 -5.11 -8.62
CA ILE A 440 -2.73 -4.37 -7.37
C ILE A 440 -4.22 -4.22 -7.07
N PRO A 441 -4.64 -4.64 -5.87
CA PRO A 441 -3.88 -5.36 -4.84
C PRO A 441 -3.61 -6.82 -5.21
N LEU A 442 -2.51 -7.36 -4.67
CA LEU A 442 -2.19 -8.77 -4.79
C LEU A 442 -3.36 -9.65 -4.34
N PHE A 443 -3.60 -10.77 -5.02
CA PHE A 443 -4.76 -11.64 -4.83
C PHE A 443 -6.09 -10.88 -5.00
N GLU A 444 -6.20 -10.08 -6.05
CA GLU A 444 -7.42 -9.38 -6.37
C GLU A 444 -8.60 -10.33 -6.62
N ASP A 445 -8.36 -11.44 -7.30
CA ASP A 445 -9.41 -12.35 -7.77
C ASP A 445 -9.11 -13.82 -7.48
N TYR A 446 -9.63 -14.34 -6.37
CA TYR A 446 -9.49 -15.75 -5.97
C TYR A 446 -10.20 -16.75 -6.90
N MET A 447 -11.09 -16.27 -7.78
CA MET A 447 -11.75 -17.11 -8.80
C MET A 447 -10.78 -17.62 -9.88
N LYS A 448 -9.62 -16.99 -10.01
CA LYS A 448 -8.63 -17.32 -11.03
C LYS A 448 -7.72 -18.49 -10.65
N ILE A 449 -7.59 -18.78 -9.36
CA ILE A 449 -6.71 -19.85 -8.87
C ILE A 449 -7.46 -21.18 -8.95
N PHE A 450 -6.80 -22.20 -9.50
CA PHE A 450 -7.36 -23.54 -9.61
C PHE A 450 -6.28 -24.62 -9.51
N MET A 451 -6.72 -25.86 -9.28
CA MET A 451 -5.84 -27.02 -9.24
C MET A 451 -6.09 -27.88 -10.49
N VAL A 452 -5.02 -28.35 -11.12
CA VAL A 452 -5.05 -29.37 -12.17
C VAL A 452 -4.68 -30.73 -11.59
N GLU A 453 -5.26 -31.80 -12.13
CA GLU A 453 -4.94 -33.17 -11.74
C GLU A 453 -3.53 -33.60 -12.13
#